data_72601c3de968fa1c6fc843e23ae46ae4
#
_entry.id   72601c3de968fa1c6fc843e23ae46ae4
#
_cell.length_a   1.000
_cell.length_b   1.000
_cell.length_c   1.000
_cell.angle_alpha   90.00
_cell.angle_beta   90.00
_cell.angle_gamma   90.00
#
_symmetry.space_group_name_H-M   'P 1'
#
loop_
_entity.id
_entity.type
_entity.pdbx_description
1 polymer ?
#
loop_
_entity_poly.entity_id
_entity_poly.type
_entity_poly.pdbx_seq_one_letter_code
_entity_poly.pdbx_strand_id
1 'polypeptide(L)'
;MNHSHKCMMLLMISALFATGISAQKYKVKSIAWERLEVTAALDSAPDSDAFRIVEPYKAKVDSTMMPVLGLSRVPMTAGRPESTLSNWAADVLVEGSTATGLETADMGLVNMGGLRNNMPEGIVRRGDVMLISPFENRLVVLEMKGKDVKELMDNIASVGGEGVSSSVRLVITKDRKVAHVTIGGKEIEDGKVYRIATLDYLAEGNDHMTALKKAIKRHSLGMLIRDVMSESIIKNRVIDSKMEGRIIVQQP
;
A
#
# COMPACT_ATOMS: atom_id res chain seq x y z
N MET A 1 -12.04 -22.71 -74.87
CA MET A 1 -11.18 -21.81 -74.08
C MET A 1 -10.46 -22.67 -73.04
N ASN A 2 -9.15 -22.92 -73.25
CA ASN A 2 -8.38 -23.88 -72.49
C ASN A 2 -8.18 -23.45 -71.04
N HIS A 3 -8.09 -24.41 -70.09
CA HIS A 3 -7.87 -24.18 -68.66
C HIS A 3 -6.71 -23.19 -68.36
N SER A 4 -5.66 -23.22 -69.20
CA SER A 4 -4.52 -22.31 -69.14
C SER A 4 -4.89 -20.83 -69.31
N HIS A 5 -5.83 -20.52 -70.24
CA HIS A 5 -6.27 -19.12 -70.47
C HIS A 5 -7.15 -18.59 -69.34
N LYS A 6 -7.94 -19.45 -68.65
CA LYS A 6 -8.73 -19.08 -67.49
C LYS A 6 -7.84 -18.78 -66.26
N CYS A 7 -6.80 -19.58 -66.01
CA CYS A 7 -5.84 -19.34 -64.95
C CYS A 7 -5.03 -18.07 -65.18
N MET A 8 -4.62 -17.77 -66.41
CA MET A 8 -3.86 -16.55 -66.73
C MET A 8 -4.72 -15.30 -66.63
N MET A 9 -6.01 -15.37 -66.95
CA MET A 9 -6.96 -14.27 -66.80
C MET A 9 -7.32 -14.01 -65.33
N LEU A 10 -7.43 -15.03 -64.48
CA LEU A 10 -7.60 -14.89 -63.02
C LEU A 10 -6.35 -14.25 -62.36
N LEU A 11 -5.15 -14.63 -62.78
CA LEU A 11 -3.89 -14.04 -62.31
C LEU A 11 -3.74 -12.58 -62.68
N MET A 12 -4.17 -12.17 -63.90
CA MET A 12 -4.17 -10.75 -64.29
C MET A 12 -5.19 -9.92 -63.52
N ILE A 13 -6.38 -10.48 -63.23
CA ILE A 13 -7.40 -9.78 -62.40
C ILE A 13 -6.93 -9.61 -60.98
N SER A 14 -6.26 -10.61 -60.36
CA SER A 14 -5.72 -10.48 -59.03
C SER A 14 -4.54 -9.48 -58.91
N ALA A 15 -3.73 -9.33 -59.98
CA ALA A 15 -2.65 -8.35 -60.04
C ALA A 15 -3.18 -6.92 -60.16
N LEU A 16 -4.36 -6.69 -60.81
CA LEU A 16 -4.99 -5.39 -60.91
C LEU A 16 -5.61 -4.87 -59.57
N PHE A 17 -5.96 -5.78 -58.64
CA PHE A 17 -6.44 -5.43 -57.31
C PHE A 17 -5.32 -5.14 -56.31
N ALA A 18 -4.09 -5.58 -56.57
CA ALA A 18 -2.94 -5.40 -55.69
C ALA A 18 -2.30 -4.00 -55.74
N THR A 19 -2.64 -3.16 -56.75
CA THR A 19 -2.03 -1.85 -56.93
C THR A 19 -2.76 -0.72 -56.21
N GLY A 20 -3.85 -0.99 -55.49
CA GLY A 20 -4.70 0.01 -54.87
C GLY A 20 -4.51 0.24 -53.35
N ILE A 21 -3.65 -0.53 -52.69
CA ILE A 21 -3.40 -0.34 -51.22
C ILE A 21 -2.26 0.66 -51.04
N SER A 22 -2.54 1.92 -51.25
CA SER A 22 -1.66 3.00 -50.81
C SER A 22 -1.82 3.14 -49.30
N ALA A 23 -0.87 2.61 -48.54
CA ALA A 23 -0.80 2.86 -47.10
C ALA A 23 -0.61 4.37 -46.91
N GLN A 24 -1.66 5.05 -46.47
CA GLN A 24 -1.64 6.47 -46.17
C GLN A 24 -0.66 6.70 -45.01
N LYS A 25 0.52 7.21 -45.31
CA LYS A 25 1.52 7.56 -44.30
C LYS A 25 1.10 8.88 -43.68
N TYR A 26 0.52 8.81 -42.51
CA TYR A 26 0.31 10.00 -41.68
C TYR A 26 1.66 10.46 -41.10
N LYS A 27 1.94 11.75 -41.27
CA LYS A 27 3.10 12.40 -40.66
C LYS A 27 2.58 13.44 -39.68
N VAL A 28 2.96 13.31 -38.43
CA VAL A 28 2.66 14.33 -37.41
C VAL A 28 3.30 15.64 -37.87
N LYS A 29 2.51 16.66 -38.12
CA LYS A 29 2.96 17.95 -38.61
C LYS A 29 3.35 18.91 -37.50
N SER A 30 2.64 18.84 -36.37
CA SER A 30 2.94 19.59 -35.14
C SER A 30 2.23 18.94 -33.97
N ILE A 31 2.82 19.09 -32.78
CA ILE A 31 2.21 18.74 -31.49
C ILE A 31 2.20 20.04 -30.69
N ALA A 32 1.02 20.49 -30.27
CA ALA A 32 0.86 21.57 -29.31
C ALA A 32 0.35 20.94 -27.98
N TRP A 33 0.85 21.42 -26.86
CA TRP A 33 0.38 21.02 -25.57
C TRP A 33 0.24 22.25 -24.65
N GLU A 34 -0.73 22.21 -23.78
CA GLU A 34 -0.96 23.24 -22.79
C GLU A 34 -1.14 22.54 -21.42
N ARG A 35 -0.62 23.17 -20.36
CA ARG A 35 -0.83 22.71 -19.01
C ARG A 35 -1.96 23.52 -18.40
N LEU A 36 -3.09 22.85 -18.15
CA LEU A 36 -4.19 23.43 -17.38
C LEU A 36 -4.00 23.04 -15.92
N GLU A 37 -3.90 24.04 -15.05
CA GLU A 37 -3.85 23.84 -13.62
C GLU A 37 -5.29 23.64 -13.10
N VAL A 38 -5.53 22.51 -12.41
CA VAL A 38 -6.81 22.25 -11.75
C VAL A 38 -6.84 23.02 -10.43
N THR A 39 -7.58 24.11 -10.41
CA THR A 39 -7.74 24.97 -9.24
C THR A 39 -9.20 25.06 -8.82
N ALA A 40 -9.47 25.53 -7.59
CA ALA A 40 -10.82 25.78 -7.09
C ALA A 40 -11.64 26.76 -7.96
N ALA A 41 -10.98 27.56 -8.82
CA ALA A 41 -11.69 28.44 -9.75
C ALA A 41 -12.55 27.65 -10.76
N LEU A 42 -12.20 26.40 -11.08
CA LEU A 42 -12.98 25.54 -11.96
C LEU A 42 -14.31 25.08 -11.33
N ASP A 43 -14.41 25.11 -10.00
CA ASP A 43 -15.64 24.73 -9.27
C ASP A 43 -16.78 25.74 -9.50
N SER A 44 -16.45 26.98 -9.93
CA SER A 44 -17.44 28.04 -10.22
C SER A 44 -18.23 27.80 -11.52
N ALA A 45 -17.75 26.93 -12.40
CA ALA A 45 -18.39 26.59 -13.66
C ALA A 45 -18.40 25.06 -13.89
N PRO A 46 -19.14 24.31 -13.07
CA PRO A 46 -19.17 22.87 -13.19
C PRO A 46 -19.78 22.43 -14.52
N ASP A 47 -19.17 21.41 -15.14
CA ASP A 47 -19.76 20.75 -16.32
C ASP A 47 -21.05 20.05 -15.89
N SER A 48 -22.20 20.53 -16.42
CA SER A 48 -23.52 20.03 -16.08
C SER A 48 -23.72 18.56 -16.46
N ASP A 49 -23.06 18.10 -17.53
CA ASP A 49 -23.19 16.71 -18.00
C ASP A 49 -22.35 15.77 -17.13
N ALA A 50 -21.13 16.16 -16.79
CA ALA A 50 -20.32 15.42 -15.82
C ALA A 50 -21.00 15.36 -14.45
N PHE A 51 -21.57 16.48 -13.98
CA PHE A 51 -22.28 16.54 -12.71
C PHE A 51 -23.47 15.58 -12.66
N ARG A 52 -24.30 15.53 -13.71
CA ARG A 52 -25.44 14.57 -13.78
C ARG A 52 -25.00 13.11 -13.67
N ILE A 53 -23.81 12.77 -14.17
CA ILE A 53 -23.27 11.41 -14.08
C ILE A 53 -22.81 11.10 -12.65
N VAL A 54 -22.20 12.06 -11.97
CA VAL A 54 -21.54 11.87 -10.66
C VAL A 54 -22.52 12.03 -9.50
N GLU A 55 -23.51 12.94 -9.59
CA GLU A 55 -24.45 13.28 -8.52
C GLU A 55 -25.15 12.09 -7.87
N PRO A 56 -25.69 11.10 -8.62
CA PRO A 56 -26.37 9.95 -8.01
C PRO A 56 -25.50 9.12 -7.07
N TYR A 57 -24.17 9.15 -7.30
CA TYR A 57 -23.20 8.42 -6.50
C TYR A 57 -22.64 9.24 -5.34
N LYS A 58 -22.67 10.57 -5.47
CA LYS A 58 -22.07 11.49 -4.48
C LYS A 58 -22.63 11.30 -3.08
N ALA A 59 -23.94 11.24 -2.93
CA ALA A 59 -24.60 11.06 -1.64
C ALA A 59 -24.16 9.77 -0.94
N LYS A 60 -24.00 8.68 -1.69
CA LYS A 60 -23.51 7.39 -1.17
C LYS A 60 -22.05 7.46 -0.78
N VAL A 61 -21.20 8.09 -1.59
CA VAL A 61 -19.78 8.30 -1.29
C VAL A 61 -19.64 9.16 -0.04
N ASP A 62 -20.32 10.30 0.02
CA ASP A 62 -20.28 11.20 1.17
C ASP A 62 -20.74 10.51 2.45
N SER A 63 -21.81 9.75 2.43
CA SER A 63 -22.29 8.98 3.60
C SER A 63 -21.28 7.97 4.12
N THR A 64 -20.41 7.46 3.24
CA THR A 64 -19.36 6.50 3.60
C THR A 64 -18.08 7.21 4.08
N MET A 65 -17.70 8.30 3.43
CA MET A 65 -16.40 8.96 3.63
C MET A 65 -16.42 10.03 4.71
N MET A 66 -17.56 10.71 4.92
CA MET A 66 -17.66 11.87 5.81
C MET A 66 -17.80 11.58 7.32
N PRO A 67 -18.21 10.36 7.79
CA PRO A 67 -18.28 10.09 9.21
C PRO A 67 -16.98 10.38 9.94
N VAL A 68 -17.08 11.16 11.03
CA VAL A 68 -15.95 11.48 11.90
C VAL A 68 -15.63 10.25 12.76
N LEU A 69 -14.37 9.84 12.79
CA LEU A 69 -13.88 8.74 13.60
C LEU A 69 -13.26 9.21 14.91
N GLY A 70 -12.57 10.35 14.90
CA GLY A 70 -11.85 10.91 16.04
C GLY A 70 -10.99 12.11 15.65
N LEU A 71 -9.93 12.33 16.41
CA LEU A 71 -8.99 13.44 16.22
C LEU A 71 -7.55 12.91 16.17
N SER A 72 -6.73 13.51 15.32
CA SER A 72 -5.26 13.36 15.38
C SER A 72 -4.64 14.63 15.96
N ARG A 73 -3.75 14.47 16.96
CA ARG A 73 -3.04 15.61 17.58
C ARG A 73 -1.98 16.21 16.67
N VAL A 74 -1.46 15.43 15.76
CA VAL A 74 -0.37 15.80 14.85
C VAL A 74 -0.65 15.30 13.45
N PRO A 75 -0.14 15.96 12.41
CA PRO A 75 -0.14 15.38 11.08
C PRO A 75 0.83 14.20 11.06
N MET A 76 0.43 13.07 10.44
CA MET A 76 1.31 11.92 10.34
C MET A 76 1.60 11.62 8.88
N THR A 77 2.88 11.41 8.57
CA THR A 77 3.37 11.12 7.22
C THR A 77 4.04 9.77 7.17
N ALA A 78 4.04 9.12 6.00
CA ALA A 78 4.78 7.89 5.75
C ALA A 78 6.16 8.21 5.15
N GLY A 79 7.20 7.47 5.59
CA GLY A 79 8.57 7.65 5.10
C GLY A 79 9.57 6.72 5.78
N ARG A 80 10.66 6.41 5.07
CA ARG A 80 11.76 5.57 5.58
C ARG A 80 12.85 6.41 6.22
N PRO A 81 13.60 5.88 7.19
CA PRO A 81 13.52 4.52 7.75
C PRO A 81 12.35 4.31 8.71
N GLU A 82 11.86 5.36 9.35
CA GLU A 82 10.79 5.42 10.33
C GLU A 82 9.91 6.64 10.04
N SER A 83 8.63 6.58 10.36
CA SER A 83 7.72 7.72 10.22
C SER A 83 6.56 7.64 11.22
N THR A 84 5.96 8.80 11.49
CA THR A 84 4.85 8.88 12.43
C THR A 84 3.66 8.04 12.02
N LEU A 85 3.29 8.05 10.72
CA LEU A 85 2.16 7.27 10.22
C LEU A 85 2.44 5.77 10.27
N SER A 86 3.64 5.34 9.87
CA SER A 86 4.00 3.92 9.92
C SER A 86 4.12 3.39 11.35
N ASN A 87 4.61 4.21 12.28
CA ASN A 87 4.64 3.87 13.70
C ASN A 87 3.24 3.62 14.25
N TRP A 88 2.32 4.57 14.02
CA TRP A 88 0.93 4.42 14.44
C TRP A 88 0.26 3.21 13.78
N ALA A 89 0.41 3.05 12.47
CA ALA A 89 -0.20 1.95 11.74
C ALA A 89 0.28 0.57 12.24
N ALA A 90 1.58 0.41 12.49
CA ALA A 90 2.13 -0.84 13.00
C ALA A 90 1.65 -1.16 14.43
N ASP A 91 1.52 -0.14 15.31
CA ASP A 91 0.97 -0.32 16.65
C ASP A 91 -0.51 -0.72 16.60
N VAL A 92 -1.28 -0.14 15.67
CA VAL A 92 -2.70 -0.50 15.43
C VAL A 92 -2.85 -1.96 15.00
N LEU A 93 -1.91 -2.51 14.21
CA LEU A 93 -1.96 -3.94 13.86
C LEU A 93 -1.75 -4.83 15.09
N VAL A 94 -0.85 -4.44 16.01
CA VAL A 94 -0.66 -5.17 17.27
C VAL A 94 -1.93 -5.07 18.14
N GLU A 95 -2.53 -3.89 18.26
CA GLU A 95 -3.80 -3.71 18.97
C GLU A 95 -4.90 -4.61 18.38
N GLY A 96 -5.06 -4.58 17.05
CA GLY A 96 -6.05 -5.37 16.33
C GLY A 96 -5.85 -6.89 16.44
N SER A 97 -4.61 -7.34 16.69
CA SER A 97 -4.31 -8.76 16.84
C SER A 97 -5.01 -9.41 18.04
N THR A 98 -5.36 -8.62 19.06
CA THR A 98 -6.03 -9.11 20.28
C THR A 98 -7.53 -9.28 20.12
N ALA A 99 -8.15 -8.71 19.09
CA ALA A 99 -9.59 -8.67 18.91
C ALA A 99 -10.26 -10.06 18.78
N THR A 100 -9.48 -11.10 18.48
CA THR A 100 -9.97 -12.47 18.25
C THR A 100 -9.68 -13.42 19.40
N GLY A 101 -9.23 -12.90 20.55
CA GLY A 101 -8.83 -13.73 21.69
C GLY A 101 -7.47 -14.39 21.54
N LEU A 102 -6.72 -14.06 20.50
CA LEU A 102 -5.30 -14.43 20.40
C LEU A 102 -4.48 -13.63 21.41
N GLU A 103 -3.36 -14.20 21.84
CA GLU A 103 -2.39 -13.43 22.60
C GLU A 103 -1.82 -12.30 21.75
N THR A 104 -1.50 -11.18 22.39
CA THR A 104 -0.94 -10.00 21.72
C THR A 104 0.27 -10.35 20.87
N ALA A 105 0.33 -9.82 19.66
CA ALA A 105 1.48 -10.00 18.80
C ALA A 105 2.74 -9.33 19.41
N ASP A 106 3.90 -9.99 19.26
CA ASP A 106 5.19 -9.47 19.74
C ASP A 106 5.63 -8.25 18.95
N MET A 107 5.23 -8.16 17.66
CA MET A 107 5.47 -6.99 16.82
C MET A 107 4.40 -6.83 15.73
N GLY A 108 4.25 -5.60 15.25
CA GLY A 108 3.50 -5.24 14.05
C GLY A 108 4.43 -4.86 12.91
N LEU A 109 4.02 -5.18 11.67
CA LEU A 109 4.74 -4.81 10.46
C LEU A 109 3.76 -4.33 9.39
N VAL A 110 4.01 -3.13 8.85
CA VAL A 110 3.29 -2.56 7.70
C VAL A 110 4.28 -2.04 6.66
N ASN A 111 3.99 -2.26 5.38
CA ASN A 111 4.82 -1.72 4.31
C ASN A 111 4.53 -0.24 4.06
N MET A 112 5.59 0.55 3.81
CA MET A 112 5.46 1.98 3.48
C MET A 112 4.62 2.20 2.22
N GLY A 113 4.78 1.33 1.22
CA GLY A 113 4.02 1.38 -0.03
C GLY A 113 2.51 1.17 0.15
N GLY A 114 2.09 0.57 1.26
CA GLY A 114 0.68 0.38 1.62
C GLY A 114 0.00 1.63 2.17
N LEU A 115 0.78 2.60 2.66
CA LEU A 115 0.31 3.87 3.21
C LEU A 115 0.31 4.94 2.11
N ARG A 116 -0.86 5.21 1.52
CA ARG A 116 -0.99 5.96 0.26
C ARG A 116 -1.26 7.44 0.44
N ASN A 117 -1.63 7.87 1.63
CA ASN A 117 -1.92 9.26 1.97
C ASN A 117 -1.45 9.56 3.40
N ASN A 118 -1.41 10.82 3.77
CA ASN A 118 -1.07 11.28 5.12
C ASN A 118 -2.32 11.35 6.01
N MET A 119 -2.13 11.19 7.32
CA MET A 119 -3.14 11.47 8.33
C MET A 119 -3.19 12.98 8.59
N PRO A 120 -4.34 13.64 8.46
CA PRO A 120 -4.44 15.06 8.79
C PRO A 120 -4.32 15.30 10.30
N GLU A 121 -3.88 16.49 10.68
CA GLU A 121 -4.08 17.01 12.02
C GLU A 121 -5.54 17.44 12.22
N GLY A 122 -6.08 17.29 13.42
CA GLY A 122 -7.45 17.64 13.76
C GLY A 122 -8.44 16.51 13.46
N ILE A 123 -9.58 16.84 12.86
CA ILE A 123 -10.67 15.87 12.62
C ILE A 123 -10.23 14.80 11.62
N VAL A 124 -10.35 13.53 12.01
CA VAL A 124 -10.12 12.37 11.16
C VAL A 124 -11.45 11.75 10.78
N ARG A 125 -11.66 11.60 9.48
CA ARG A 125 -12.85 11.00 8.88
C ARG A 125 -12.56 9.60 8.36
N ARG A 126 -13.60 8.83 8.12
CA ARG A 126 -13.45 7.51 7.49
C ARG A 126 -12.77 7.61 6.14
N GLY A 127 -13.06 8.65 5.36
CA GLY A 127 -12.42 8.92 4.08
C GLY A 127 -10.90 9.06 4.17
N ASP A 128 -10.39 9.70 5.23
CA ASP A 128 -8.94 9.83 5.41
C ASP A 128 -8.28 8.46 5.57
N VAL A 129 -8.87 7.58 6.38
CA VAL A 129 -8.38 6.21 6.56
C VAL A 129 -8.48 5.40 5.28
N MET A 130 -9.56 5.55 4.50
CA MET A 130 -9.70 4.87 3.20
C MET A 130 -8.67 5.35 2.19
N LEU A 131 -8.27 6.62 2.22
CA LEU A 131 -7.20 7.16 1.36
C LEU A 131 -5.81 6.71 1.83
N ILE A 132 -5.61 6.55 3.14
CA ILE A 132 -4.35 6.04 3.70
C ILE A 132 -4.17 4.55 3.34
N SER A 133 -5.20 3.73 3.53
CA SER A 133 -5.16 2.28 3.27
C SER A 133 -6.27 1.87 2.30
N PRO A 134 -6.13 2.15 0.98
CA PRO A 134 -7.20 1.93 -0.01
C PRO A 134 -7.36 0.47 -0.41
N PHE A 135 -6.41 -0.38 -0.05
CA PHE A 135 -6.41 -1.79 -0.44
C PHE A 135 -7.32 -2.64 0.45
N GLU A 136 -7.75 -3.80 -0.05
CA GLU A 136 -8.53 -4.77 0.71
C GLU A 136 -7.66 -5.77 1.48
N ASN A 137 -6.48 -5.32 1.91
CA ASN A 137 -5.58 -6.11 2.73
C ASN A 137 -6.22 -6.44 4.08
N ARG A 138 -6.01 -7.67 4.53
CA ARG A 138 -6.56 -8.18 5.79
C ARG A 138 -5.47 -8.41 6.83
N LEU A 139 -5.84 -8.18 8.08
CA LEU A 139 -4.96 -8.46 9.21
C LEU A 139 -4.75 -9.97 9.37
N VAL A 140 -3.49 -10.35 9.44
CA VAL A 140 -3.05 -11.70 9.79
C VAL A 140 -2.04 -11.67 10.92
N VAL A 141 -2.01 -12.72 11.73
CA VAL A 141 -0.96 -12.96 12.71
C VAL A 141 -0.18 -14.20 12.29
N LEU A 142 1.12 -14.06 12.16
CA LEU A 142 2.04 -15.11 11.78
C LEU A 142 2.86 -15.55 12.98
N GLU A 143 2.94 -16.87 13.23
CA GLU A 143 3.88 -17.43 14.21
C GLU A 143 5.17 -17.81 13.45
N MET A 144 6.30 -17.25 13.87
CA MET A 144 7.60 -17.45 13.22
C MET A 144 8.67 -17.81 14.24
N LYS A 145 9.59 -18.68 13.86
CA LYS A 145 10.79 -18.95 14.68
C LYS A 145 11.71 -17.73 14.66
N GLY A 146 12.41 -17.47 15.76
CA GLY A 146 13.29 -16.31 15.88
C GLY A 146 14.37 -16.23 14.81
N LYS A 147 14.91 -17.37 14.35
CA LYS A 147 15.84 -17.38 13.21
C LYS A 147 15.23 -16.79 11.93
N ASP A 148 13.93 -17.06 11.67
CA ASP A 148 13.22 -16.56 10.49
C ASP A 148 12.79 -15.10 10.72
N VAL A 149 12.56 -14.68 11.98
CA VAL A 149 12.35 -13.28 12.35
C VAL A 149 13.63 -12.45 12.14
N LYS A 150 14.83 -12.98 12.43
CA LYS A 150 16.09 -12.30 12.09
C LYS A 150 16.21 -12.07 10.59
N GLU A 151 15.87 -13.07 9.77
CA GLU A 151 15.83 -12.89 8.31
C GLU A 151 14.78 -11.84 7.87
N LEU A 152 13.64 -11.75 8.58
CA LEU A 152 12.67 -10.68 8.34
C LEU A 152 13.28 -9.30 8.64
N MET A 153 14.10 -9.17 9.69
CA MET A 153 14.80 -7.90 9.96
C MET A 153 15.81 -7.58 8.85
N ASP A 154 16.49 -8.59 8.28
CA ASP A 154 17.33 -8.38 7.11
C ASP A 154 16.52 -7.94 5.89
N ASN A 155 15.32 -8.49 5.67
CA ASN A 155 14.42 -8.02 4.60
C ASN A 155 14.05 -6.54 4.82
N ILE A 156 13.66 -6.15 6.05
CA ILE A 156 13.31 -4.76 6.40
C ILE A 156 14.52 -3.83 6.19
N ALA A 157 15.71 -4.27 6.63
CA ALA A 157 16.94 -3.49 6.46
C ALA A 157 17.28 -3.29 4.98
N SER A 158 17.11 -4.31 4.14
CA SER A 158 17.45 -4.30 2.72
C SER A 158 16.70 -3.21 1.94
N VAL A 159 15.47 -2.90 2.34
CA VAL A 159 14.63 -1.86 1.73
C VAL A 159 14.80 -0.49 2.42
N GLY A 160 15.63 -0.41 3.46
CA GLY A 160 15.92 0.83 4.19
C GLY A 160 14.90 1.18 5.26
N GLY A 161 14.15 0.20 5.76
CA GLY A 161 13.12 0.34 6.80
C GLY A 161 11.71 0.15 6.28
N GLU A 162 10.83 -0.30 7.16
CA GLU A 162 9.38 -0.42 7.00
C GLU A 162 8.70 -0.03 8.32
N GLY A 163 7.37 0.09 8.35
CA GLY A 163 6.66 0.41 9.58
C GLY A 163 6.69 -0.74 10.57
N VAL A 164 7.29 -0.54 11.74
CA VAL A 164 7.34 -1.53 12.82
C VAL A 164 6.72 -0.96 14.09
N SER A 165 6.15 -1.83 14.92
CA SER A 165 5.54 -1.42 16.20
C SER A 165 6.57 -0.98 17.22
N SER A 166 6.08 -0.32 18.27
CA SER A 166 6.88 0.26 19.38
C SER A 166 7.75 -0.74 20.12
N SER A 167 7.47 -2.03 20.01
CA SER A 167 8.28 -3.12 20.58
C SER A 167 9.62 -3.33 19.89
N VAL A 168 9.77 -2.87 18.63
CA VAL A 168 10.97 -3.12 17.81
C VAL A 168 11.97 -1.97 17.96
N ARG A 169 13.26 -2.33 18.06
CA ARG A 169 14.39 -1.40 17.86
C ARG A 169 15.34 -2.05 16.87
N LEU A 170 15.51 -1.43 15.72
CA LEU A 170 16.34 -1.92 14.62
C LEU A 170 17.37 -0.86 14.22
N VAL A 171 18.63 -1.23 14.22
CA VAL A 171 19.73 -0.40 13.72
C VAL A 171 20.22 -0.97 12.41
N ILE A 172 20.14 -0.17 11.36
CA ILE A 172 20.53 -0.53 9.99
C ILE A 172 21.85 0.14 9.64
N THR A 173 22.79 -0.61 9.07
CA THR A 173 24.03 -0.05 8.51
C THR A 173 23.77 0.71 7.22
N LYS A 174 24.72 1.51 6.77
CA LYS A 174 24.67 2.18 5.44
C LYS A 174 24.50 1.18 4.29
N ASP A 175 25.09 0.00 4.40
CA ASP A 175 24.97 -1.08 3.42
C ASP A 175 23.67 -1.86 3.53
N ARG A 176 22.68 -1.31 4.26
CA ARG A 176 21.34 -1.89 4.45
C ARG A 176 21.35 -3.29 5.08
N LYS A 177 22.24 -3.50 6.04
CA LYS A 177 22.30 -4.72 6.85
C LYS A 177 21.85 -4.43 8.27
N VAL A 178 21.38 -5.45 8.98
CA VAL A 178 21.08 -5.35 10.40
C VAL A 178 22.38 -5.23 11.20
N ALA A 179 22.55 -4.14 11.94
CA ALA A 179 23.63 -3.97 12.91
C ALA A 179 23.22 -4.46 14.30
N HIS A 180 21.98 -4.18 14.68
CA HIS A 180 21.43 -4.60 15.97
C HIS A 180 19.90 -4.61 15.90
N VAL A 181 19.25 -5.55 16.59
CA VAL A 181 17.80 -5.61 16.67
C VAL A 181 17.32 -6.20 18.00
N THR A 182 16.26 -5.59 18.54
CA THR A 182 15.55 -6.13 19.72
C THR A 182 14.03 -6.09 19.50
N ILE A 183 13.32 -7.02 20.13
CA ILE A 183 11.87 -7.03 20.24
C ILE A 183 11.51 -7.09 21.73
N GLY A 184 10.69 -6.14 22.21
CA GLY A 184 10.37 -6.02 23.63
C GLY A 184 11.59 -5.77 24.50
N GLY A 185 12.61 -5.08 23.96
CA GLY A 185 13.87 -4.78 24.64
C GLY A 185 14.82 -5.99 24.81
N LYS A 186 14.52 -7.13 24.17
CA LYS A 186 15.34 -8.35 24.22
C LYS A 186 15.83 -8.74 22.84
N GLU A 187 17.00 -9.34 22.79
CA GLU A 187 17.53 -9.96 21.58
C GLU A 187 16.63 -11.07 21.06
N ILE A 188 16.63 -11.28 19.74
CA ILE A 188 15.82 -12.33 19.12
C ILE A 188 16.49 -13.68 19.31
N GLU A 189 15.80 -14.60 19.99
CA GLU A 189 16.24 -15.96 20.27
C GLU A 189 15.78 -16.91 19.16
N ASP A 190 16.70 -17.63 18.51
CA ASP A 190 16.45 -18.45 17.32
C ASP A 190 15.34 -19.49 17.49
N GLY A 191 15.28 -20.13 18.66
CA GLY A 191 14.33 -21.20 18.97
C GLY A 191 12.97 -20.71 19.47
N LYS A 192 12.86 -19.45 19.88
CA LYS A 192 11.61 -18.88 20.38
C LYS A 192 10.65 -18.61 19.21
N VAL A 193 9.36 -18.76 19.46
CA VAL A 193 8.30 -18.38 18.51
C VAL A 193 7.85 -16.96 18.82
N TYR A 194 7.78 -16.14 17.78
CA TYR A 194 7.29 -14.76 17.82
C TYR A 194 6.02 -14.63 16.98
N ARG A 195 5.09 -13.82 17.43
CA ARG A 195 3.85 -13.49 16.73
C ARG A 195 3.99 -12.13 16.05
N ILE A 196 3.79 -12.11 14.74
CA ILE A 196 3.92 -10.93 13.89
C ILE A 196 2.54 -10.56 13.35
N ALA A 197 2.01 -9.41 13.76
CA ALA A 197 0.78 -8.85 13.19
C ALA A 197 1.13 -8.10 11.89
N THR A 198 0.56 -8.51 10.77
CA THR A 198 0.88 -7.92 9.48
C THR A 198 -0.30 -8.05 8.49
N LEU A 199 -0.07 -7.68 7.23
CA LEU A 199 -1.03 -7.78 6.14
C LEU A 199 -0.92 -9.14 5.45
N ASP A 200 -2.05 -9.66 4.97
CA ASP A 200 -2.08 -10.86 4.14
C ASP A 200 -1.20 -10.71 2.89
N TYR A 201 -1.17 -9.51 2.28
CA TYR A 201 -0.28 -9.18 1.17
C TYR A 201 1.21 -9.41 1.49
N LEU A 202 1.67 -8.94 2.66
CA LEU A 202 3.06 -9.13 3.10
C LEU A 202 3.35 -10.58 3.48
N ALA A 203 2.36 -11.28 4.04
CA ALA A 203 2.49 -12.69 4.42
C ALA A 203 2.81 -13.61 3.22
N GLU A 204 2.46 -13.19 2.00
CA GLU A 204 2.83 -13.87 0.75
C GLU A 204 4.26 -13.51 0.27
N GLY A 205 5.04 -12.76 1.05
CA GLY A 205 6.42 -12.40 0.74
C GLY A 205 6.56 -11.21 -0.20
N ASN A 206 5.50 -10.45 -0.43
CA ASN A 206 5.52 -9.25 -1.25
C ASN A 206 6.37 -8.13 -0.59
N ASP A 207 6.71 -7.10 -1.35
CA ASP A 207 7.56 -5.98 -0.94
C ASP A 207 8.87 -6.43 -0.30
N HIS A 208 9.45 -7.51 -0.82
CA HIS A 208 10.70 -8.13 -0.36
C HIS A 208 10.63 -8.78 1.04
N MET A 209 9.46 -8.91 1.66
CA MET A 209 9.29 -9.53 2.97
C MET A 209 9.22 -11.06 2.88
N THR A 210 10.15 -11.66 2.15
CA THR A 210 10.15 -13.10 1.78
C THR A 210 10.23 -14.03 3.00
N ALA A 211 10.84 -13.60 4.09
CA ALA A 211 10.94 -14.36 5.33
C ALA A 211 9.56 -14.68 5.94
N LEU A 212 8.53 -13.84 5.72
CA LEU A 212 7.18 -14.07 6.23
C LEU A 212 6.55 -15.37 5.72
N LYS A 213 6.98 -15.85 4.55
CA LYS A 213 6.54 -17.16 3.98
C LYS A 213 6.99 -18.35 4.82
N LYS A 214 7.95 -18.16 5.73
CA LYS A 214 8.46 -19.22 6.63
C LYS A 214 7.65 -19.34 7.92
N ALA A 215 6.55 -18.61 8.04
CA ALA A 215 5.66 -18.72 9.18
C ALA A 215 5.23 -20.19 9.41
N ILE A 216 5.35 -20.65 10.64
CA ILE A 216 4.94 -22.00 11.05
C ILE A 216 3.43 -22.10 11.24
N LYS A 217 2.77 -20.95 11.48
CA LYS A 217 1.31 -20.86 11.58
C LYS A 217 0.84 -19.49 11.13
N ARG A 218 -0.33 -19.44 10.52
CA ARG A 218 -1.01 -18.22 10.09
C ARG A 218 -2.42 -18.19 10.62
N HIS A 219 -2.76 -17.10 11.27
CA HIS A 219 -4.11 -16.79 11.74
C HIS A 219 -4.68 -15.67 10.89
N SER A 220 -5.67 -15.97 10.06
CA SER A 220 -6.37 -14.96 9.25
C SER A 220 -7.54 -14.42 10.06
N LEU A 221 -7.52 -13.13 10.39
CA LEU A 221 -8.53 -12.51 11.25
C LEU A 221 -9.75 -12.00 10.49
N GLY A 222 -9.68 -11.96 9.15
CA GLY A 222 -10.79 -11.53 8.29
C GLY A 222 -11.05 -10.03 8.26
N MET A 223 -10.45 -9.25 9.17
CA MET A 223 -10.64 -7.81 9.29
C MET A 223 -9.81 -7.06 8.26
N LEU A 224 -10.41 -6.09 7.58
CA LEU A 224 -9.65 -5.20 6.70
C LEU A 224 -8.77 -4.26 7.53
N ILE A 225 -7.55 -3.99 7.07
CA ILE A 225 -6.61 -3.10 7.77
C ILE A 225 -7.22 -1.72 8.01
N ARG A 226 -7.93 -1.15 7.02
CA ARG A 226 -8.61 0.14 7.17
C ARG A 226 -9.72 0.14 8.23
N ASP A 227 -10.37 -1.01 8.44
CA ASP A 227 -11.39 -1.12 9.48
C ASP A 227 -10.74 -1.21 10.86
N VAL A 228 -9.64 -1.99 11.00
CA VAL A 228 -8.82 -2.03 12.23
C VAL A 228 -8.31 -0.63 12.60
N MET A 229 -7.80 0.15 11.61
CA MET A 229 -7.40 1.53 11.81
C MET A 229 -8.57 2.41 12.26
N SER A 230 -9.73 2.27 11.62
CA SER A 230 -10.93 3.05 11.96
C SER A 230 -11.42 2.74 13.37
N GLU A 231 -11.46 1.47 13.75
CA GLU A 231 -11.84 1.01 15.09
C GLU A 231 -10.88 1.52 16.17
N SER A 232 -9.57 1.51 15.91
CA SER A 232 -8.58 2.06 16.82
C SER A 232 -8.80 3.57 17.04
N ILE A 233 -9.10 4.35 15.98
CA ILE A 233 -9.40 5.78 16.12
C ILE A 233 -10.68 6.00 16.92
N ILE A 234 -11.74 5.24 16.64
CA ILE A 234 -13.03 5.34 17.36
C ILE A 234 -12.84 5.02 18.84
N LYS A 235 -12.12 3.96 19.16
CA LYS A 235 -11.84 3.50 20.53
C LYS A 235 -11.04 4.53 21.32
N ASN A 236 -9.95 5.02 20.74
CA ASN A 236 -9.02 5.95 21.40
C ASN A 236 -9.50 7.40 21.35
N ARG A 237 -10.41 7.76 20.44
CA ARG A 237 -10.97 9.11 20.19
C ARG A 237 -9.95 10.15 19.77
N VAL A 238 -8.78 10.16 20.39
CA VAL A 238 -7.65 11.04 20.05
C VAL A 238 -6.43 10.16 19.82
N ILE A 239 -5.87 10.25 18.62
CA ILE A 239 -4.64 9.54 18.27
C ILE A 239 -3.46 10.49 18.23
N ASP A 240 -2.29 9.94 18.50
CA ASP A 240 -1.00 10.62 18.47
C ASP A 240 0.08 9.66 18.01
N SER A 241 1.15 10.20 17.43
CA SER A 241 2.33 9.40 17.07
C SER A 241 3.56 10.29 17.00
N LYS A 242 4.70 9.73 17.29
CA LYS A 242 6.00 10.41 17.27
C LYS A 242 7.09 9.49 16.72
N MET A 243 8.20 10.10 16.34
CA MET A 243 9.42 9.38 16.05
C MET A 243 10.04 8.90 17.37
N GLU A 244 10.38 7.62 17.46
CA GLU A 244 10.86 6.97 18.68
C GLU A 244 12.21 6.25 18.50
N GLY A 245 12.80 6.37 17.29
CA GLY A 245 14.01 5.63 16.95
C GLY A 245 13.78 4.13 16.85
N ARG A 246 12.60 3.72 16.34
CA ARG A 246 12.29 2.31 16.11
C ARG A 246 13.22 1.72 15.07
N ILE A 247 13.51 2.50 14.03
CA ILE A 247 14.48 2.14 13.00
C ILE A 247 15.45 3.32 12.81
N ILE A 248 16.74 3.05 13.02
CA ILE A 248 17.81 4.03 12.88
C ILE A 248 18.80 3.53 11.84
N VAL A 249 19.20 4.41 10.90
CA VAL A 249 20.32 4.16 10.01
C VAL A 249 21.58 4.76 10.63
N GLN A 250 22.63 3.95 10.81
CA GLN A 250 23.90 4.41 11.35
C GLN A 250 24.49 5.52 10.48
N GLN A 251 24.83 6.62 11.11
CA GLN A 251 25.64 7.66 10.49
C GLN A 251 27.11 7.25 10.50
N PRO A 252 27.95 7.86 9.64
CA PRO A 252 29.38 7.55 9.55
C PRO A 252 30.08 7.86 10.84
#